data_4c1e0ea178565e9285c7402abca862c9
#
_entry.id   4c1e0ea178565e9285c7402abca862c9
#
_cell.length_a   1.000
_cell.length_b   1.000
_cell.length_c   1.000
_cell.angle_alpha   90.00
_cell.angle_beta   90.00
_cell.angle_gamma   90.00
#
_symmetry.space_group_name_H-M   'P 1'
#
loop_
_entity.id
_entity.type
_entity.pdbx_description
1 polymer ?
#
loop_
_entity_poly.entity_id
_entity_poly.type
_entity_poly.pdbx_seq_one_letter_code
_entity_poly.pdbx_strand_id
1 'polypeptide(L)'
;DASGPVGIGQAIRESGKAGKVQEVGLDNLNDMLQLIKDGVAESTASSRPEMQGYWAVVSAWQSAMGQKTPKYIDTGIDVITKKSL
;
A
#
# COMPACT_ATOMS: atom_id res chain seq x y z
N ASP A 1 -7.00 -1.13 -6.51
CA ASP A 1 -6.50 -2.33 -5.83
C ASP A 1 -4.99 -2.45 -5.97
N ALA A 2 -4.40 -3.46 -5.34
CA ALA A 2 -2.96 -3.61 -5.28
C ALA A 2 -2.33 -4.07 -6.61
N SER A 3 -3.07 -4.76 -7.46
CA SER A 3 -2.56 -5.31 -8.72
C SER A 3 -2.59 -4.31 -9.87
N GLY A 4 -3.53 -3.37 -9.85
CA GLY A 4 -3.65 -2.35 -10.90
C GLY A 4 -2.40 -1.51 -11.06
N PRO A 5 -1.87 -0.90 -9.99
CA PRO A 5 -0.65 -0.09 -10.06
C PRO A 5 0.57 -0.87 -10.57
N VAL A 6 0.69 -2.14 -10.21
CA VAL A 6 1.79 -2.99 -10.70
C VAL A 6 1.68 -3.19 -12.20
N GLY A 7 0.48 -3.47 -12.71
CA GLY A 7 0.24 -3.62 -14.14
C GLY A 7 0.51 -2.33 -14.93
N ILE A 8 0.09 -1.19 -14.39
CA ILE A 8 0.33 0.13 -15.01
C ILE A 8 1.84 0.41 -15.08
N GLY A 9 2.56 0.17 -13.99
CA GLY A 9 4.00 0.37 -13.96
C GLY A 9 4.72 -0.49 -14.98
N GLN A 10 4.29 -1.73 -15.13
CA GLN A 10 4.87 -2.63 -16.13
C GLN A 10 4.61 -2.13 -17.55
N ALA A 11 3.40 -1.63 -17.83
CA ALA A 11 3.07 -1.06 -19.11
C ALA A 11 3.92 0.19 -19.42
N ILE A 12 4.15 1.05 -18.42
CA ILE A 12 5.02 2.22 -18.57
C ILE A 12 6.45 1.79 -18.90
N ARG A 13 6.95 0.77 -18.22
CA ARG A 13 8.30 0.24 -18.46
C ARG A 13 8.42 -0.33 -19.87
N GLU A 14 7.49 -1.16 -20.28
CA GLU A 14 7.50 -1.82 -21.58
C GLU A 14 7.38 -0.84 -22.74
N SER A 15 6.65 0.26 -22.55
CA SER A 15 6.49 1.30 -23.57
C SER A 15 7.68 2.27 -23.63
N GLY A 16 8.64 2.14 -22.73
CA GLY A 16 9.80 3.03 -22.69
C GLY A 16 9.51 4.44 -22.19
N LYS A 17 8.41 4.63 -21.47
CA LYS A 17 7.96 5.95 -21.00
C LYS A 17 8.26 6.22 -19.55
N ALA A 18 9.09 5.41 -18.91
CA ALA A 18 9.54 5.67 -17.54
C ALA A 18 10.23 7.03 -17.48
N GLY A 19 9.83 7.87 -16.54
CA GLY A 19 10.31 9.25 -16.41
C GLY A 19 9.52 10.27 -17.23
N LYS A 20 8.73 9.84 -18.22
CA LYS A 20 7.86 10.71 -19.01
C LYS A 20 6.41 10.65 -18.56
N VAL A 21 5.96 9.48 -18.13
CA VAL A 21 4.63 9.25 -17.59
C VAL A 21 4.81 8.89 -16.11
N GLN A 22 4.13 9.63 -15.24
CA GLN A 22 4.20 9.40 -13.79
C GLN A 22 3.07 8.50 -13.35
N GLU A 23 3.37 7.64 -12.39
CA GLU A 23 2.39 6.77 -11.76
C GLU A 23 2.41 6.97 -10.25
N VAL A 24 1.22 7.02 -9.66
CA VAL A 24 1.02 6.98 -8.21
C VAL A 24 0.13 5.79 -7.92
N GLY A 25 0.54 4.95 -7.00
CA GLY A 25 -0.17 3.72 -6.70
C GLY A 25 -0.84 3.71 -5.33
N LEU A 26 -1.48 2.58 -5.07
CA LEU A 26 -2.02 2.24 -3.76
C LEU A 26 -1.39 0.92 -3.32
N ASP A 27 -1.28 0.75 -2.02
CA ASP A 27 -0.73 -0.43 -1.35
C ASP A 27 0.79 -0.55 -1.44
N ASN A 28 1.32 -1.52 -0.71
CA ASN A 28 2.76 -1.64 -0.48
C ASN A 28 3.31 -3.02 -0.87
N LEU A 29 2.75 -3.63 -1.91
CA LEU A 29 3.29 -4.89 -2.43
C LEU A 29 4.74 -4.71 -2.86
N ASN A 30 5.55 -5.75 -2.71
CA ASN A 30 6.96 -5.71 -3.06
C ASN A 30 7.19 -5.28 -4.50
N ASP A 31 6.35 -5.74 -5.44
CA ASP A 31 6.45 -5.36 -6.84
C ASP A 31 6.23 -3.86 -7.04
N MET A 32 5.30 -3.25 -6.28
CA MET A 32 5.06 -1.81 -6.31
C MET A 32 6.25 -1.03 -5.77
N LEU A 33 6.82 -1.50 -4.66
CA LEU A 33 8.00 -0.88 -4.06
C LEU A 33 9.20 -0.95 -5.01
N GLN A 34 9.34 -2.04 -5.75
CA GLN A 34 10.40 -2.18 -6.74
C GLN A 34 10.24 -1.18 -7.89
N LEU A 35 9.01 -0.93 -8.35
CA LEU A 35 8.75 0.08 -9.36
C LEU A 35 9.17 1.48 -8.89
N ILE A 36 8.96 1.79 -7.61
CA ILE A 36 9.39 3.07 -7.03
C ILE A 36 10.92 3.15 -6.99
N LYS A 37 11.59 2.08 -6.55
CA LYS A 37 13.06 2.03 -6.53
C LYS A 37 13.65 2.21 -7.91
N ASP A 38 13.03 1.64 -8.92
CA ASP A 38 13.50 1.68 -10.30
C ASP A 38 13.17 3.01 -10.99
N GLY A 39 12.44 3.91 -10.33
CA GLY A 39 12.06 5.20 -10.91
C GLY A 39 10.93 5.13 -11.91
N VAL A 40 10.22 4.00 -12.02
CA VAL A 40 9.06 3.84 -12.91
C VAL A 40 7.82 4.47 -12.29
N ALA A 41 7.59 4.24 -10.98
CA ALA A 41 6.50 4.84 -10.23
C ALA A 41 7.04 5.93 -9.30
N GLU A 42 6.25 6.98 -9.09
CA GLU A 42 6.59 8.11 -8.22
C GLU A 42 6.45 7.75 -6.75
N SER A 43 5.29 7.20 -6.39
CA SER A 43 4.96 6.93 -5.00
C SER A 43 3.79 5.98 -4.90
N THR A 44 3.55 5.50 -3.69
CA THR A 44 2.34 4.74 -3.37
C THR A 44 1.85 5.13 -1.98
N ALA A 45 0.54 5.03 -1.77
CA ALA A 45 -0.07 5.23 -0.46
C ALA A 45 -0.50 3.87 0.09
N SER A 46 -0.06 3.55 1.29
CA SER A 46 -0.40 2.30 1.97
C SER A 46 -1.32 2.57 3.14
N SER A 47 -2.42 1.84 3.22
CA SER A 47 -3.35 1.89 4.35
C SER A 47 -2.91 0.99 5.51
N ARG A 48 -1.67 0.52 5.51
CA ARG A 48 -1.11 -0.36 6.52
C ARG A 48 -1.93 -1.64 6.69
N PRO A 49 -1.98 -2.49 5.65
CA PRO A 49 -2.79 -3.72 5.71
C PRO A 49 -2.36 -4.65 6.83
N GLU A 50 -1.09 -4.68 7.20
CA GLU A 50 -0.58 -5.45 8.33
C GLU A 50 -1.20 -4.98 9.65
N MET A 51 -1.40 -3.68 9.82
CA MET A 51 -2.06 -3.13 11.01
C MET A 51 -3.55 -3.38 11.00
N GLN A 52 -4.16 -3.39 9.81
CA GLN A 52 -5.58 -3.75 9.69
C GLN A 52 -5.81 -5.18 10.13
N GLY A 53 -4.95 -6.11 9.71
CA GLY A 53 -5.02 -7.51 10.13
C GLY A 53 -4.82 -7.66 11.63
N TYR A 54 -3.81 -6.99 12.18
CA TYR A 54 -3.53 -7.00 13.61
C TYR A 54 -4.74 -6.54 14.43
N TRP A 55 -5.28 -5.37 14.12
CA TRP A 55 -6.40 -4.81 14.87
C TRP A 55 -7.70 -5.60 14.67
N ALA A 56 -7.88 -6.22 13.50
CA ALA A 56 -9.04 -7.10 13.26
C ALA A 56 -9.01 -8.30 14.21
N VAL A 57 -7.86 -8.94 14.39
CA VAL A 57 -7.71 -10.08 15.29
C VAL A 57 -7.88 -9.65 16.75
N VAL A 58 -7.25 -8.55 17.15
CA VAL A 58 -7.36 -8.02 18.52
C VAL A 58 -8.81 -7.68 18.85
N SER A 59 -9.52 -7.01 17.93
CA SER A 59 -10.92 -6.64 18.14
C SER A 59 -11.82 -7.86 18.24
N ALA A 60 -11.59 -8.87 17.41
CA ALA A 60 -12.34 -10.12 17.47
C ALA A 60 -12.13 -10.84 18.80
N TRP A 61 -10.88 -10.87 19.28
CA TRP A 61 -10.55 -11.48 20.57
C TRP A 61 -11.24 -10.73 21.72
N GLN A 62 -11.15 -9.40 21.74
CA GLN A 62 -11.82 -8.59 22.76
C GLN A 62 -13.33 -8.81 22.77
N SER A 63 -13.93 -8.86 21.58
CA SER A 63 -15.38 -9.12 21.45
C SER A 63 -15.75 -10.50 21.98
N ALA A 64 -14.93 -11.53 21.70
CA ALA A 64 -15.15 -12.88 22.19
C ALA A 64 -15.04 -12.95 23.72
N MET A 65 -14.23 -12.08 24.33
CA MET A 65 -14.09 -11.99 25.78
C MET A 65 -15.18 -11.14 26.46
N GLY A 66 -16.15 -10.65 25.67
CA GLY A 66 -17.24 -9.83 26.19
C GLY A 66 -16.87 -8.38 26.45
N GLN A 67 -15.73 -7.92 25.93
CA GLN A 67 -15.31 -6.54 26.09
C GLN A 67 -15.88 -5.68 24.96
N LYS A 68 -16.08 -4.39 25.25
CA LYS A 68 -16.45 -3.42 24.20
C LYS A 68 -15.24 -3.13 23.32
N THR A 69 -15.48 -3.11 22.02
CA THR A 69 -14.47 -2.75 21.05
C THR A 69 -14.77 -1.39 20.43
N PRO A 70 -13.76 -0.63 19.97
CA PRO A 70 -14.00 0.60 19.23
C PRO A 70 -14.76 0.31 17.95
N LYS A 71 -15.67 1.22 17.56
CA LYS A 71 -16.37 1.11 16.28
C LYS A 71 -15.47 1.45 15.10
N TYR A 72 -14.42 2.22 15.33
CA TYR A 72 -13.50 2.70 14.31
C TYR A 72 -12.08 2.68 14.87
N ILE A 73 -11.17 2.15 14.08
CA ILE A 73 -9.73 2.16 14.41
C ILE A 73 -9.00 2.71 13.20
N ASP A 74 -8.35 3.86 13.37
CA ASP A 74 -7.54 4.46 12.33
C ASP A 74 -6.16 3.79 12.32
N THR A 75 -5.86 3.04 11.26
CA THR A 75 -4.56 2.38 11.10
C THR A 75 -3.52 3.28 10.45
N GLY A 76 -3.91 4.48 10.06
CA GLY A 76 -3.02 5.45 9.42
C GLY A 76 -2.77 5.16 7.95
N ILE A 77 -2.00 6.05 7.34
CA ILE A 77 -1.61 5.93 5.93
C ILE A 77 -0.13 6.27 5.83
N ASP A 78 0.62 5.44 5.13
CA ASP A 78 2.01 5.71 4.78
C ASP A 78 2.09 6.15 3.32
N VAL A 79 2.77 7.26 3.07
CA VAL A 79 3.13 7.66 1.72
C VAL A 79 4.58 7.24 1.48
N ILE A 80 4.78 6.36 0.52
CA ILE A 80 6.06 5.74 0.26
C ILE A 80 6.63 6.30 -1.04
N THR A 81 7.81 6.88 -0.95
CA THR A 81 8.56 7.44 -2.08
C THR A 81 9.93 6.78 -2.14
N LYS A 82 10.71 7.11 -3.17
CA LYS A 82 12.08 6.62 -3.29
C LYS A 82 12.94 6.98 -2.06
N LYS A 83 12.67 8.14 -1.44
CA LYS A 83 13.38 8.57 -0.23
C LYS A 83 13.06 7.70 0.98
N SER A 84 11.90 7.07 1.00
CA SER A 84 11.47 6.20 2.10
C SER A 84 12.08 4.79 2.04
N LEU A 85 12.66 4.44 0.91
CA LEU A 85 13.16 3.08 0.66
C LEU A 85 14.66 2.96 0.82
#